data_74e386402aa423d26779abc9d68385b9
#
_entry.id   74e386402aa423d26779abc9d68385b9
#
_cell.length_a   1.000
_cell.length_b   1.000
_cell.length_c   1.000
_cell.angle_alpha   90.00
_cell.angle_beta   90.00
_cell.angle_gamma   90.00
#
_symmetry.space_group_name_H-M   'P 1'
#
loop_
_entity.id
_entity.type
_entity.pdbx_description
1 polymer ?
#
loop_
_entity_poly.entity_id
_entity_poly.type
_entity_poly.pdbx_seq_one_letter_code
_entity_poly.pdbx_strand_id
1 'polypeptide(L)'
;MKRRLIPFLMLLIVLGLAWGLPAPLFSAERCEEVVKNLNQALHPKIDEKELFVVLKVLNETDNQRLPPKFVTKDQARKLGWKPGSNLWGYDRLKGKSIGGDVFGNREGKLPNGKRVWREADLDYKGGRRGAKRIVYSDDGLRMITVDHYKTFKEVPPCE
;
A
#
# COMPACT_ATOMS: atom_id res chain seq x y z
N MET A 1 -6.52 -61.37 -63.58
CA MET A 1 -6.97 -60.08 -63.09
C MET A 1 -6.90 -60.08 -61.54
N LYS A 2 -5.92 -59.46 -60.94
CA LYS A 2 -5.73 -59.40 -59.49
C LYS A 2 -6.21 -58.06 -58.95
N ARG A 3 -7.34 -58.04 -58.23
CA ARG A 3 -7.85 -56.85 -57.48
C ARG A 3 -7.05 -56.66 -56.22
N ARG A 4 -6.38 -55.52 -56.12
CA ARG A 4 -5.68 -55.05 -54.88
C ARG A 4 -6.69 -54.39 -54.01
N LEU A 5 -6.91 -54.93 -52.80
CA LEU A 5 -7.63 -54.24 -51.70
C LEU A 5 -6.70 -53.19 -51.08
N ILE A 6 -7.17 -51.95 -50.97
CA ILE A 6 -6.52 -50.88 -50.24
C ILE A 6 -7.14 -50.88 -48.80
N PRO A 7 -6.36 -50.99 -47.78
CA PRO A 7 -6.88 -50.90 -46.40
C PRO A 7 -7.19 -49.44 -46.05
N PHE A 8 -8.41 -49.20 -45.66
CA PHE A 8 -8.91 -47.92 -45.12
C PHE A 8 -8.27 -47.67 -43.75
N LEU A 9 -7.35 -46.72 -43.67
CA LEU A 9 -6.71 -46.30 -42.46
C LEU A 9 -7.63 -45.33 -41.71
N MET A 10 -8.30 -45.81 -40.67
CA MET A 10 -9.18 -45.01 -39.80
C MET A 10 -8.28 -44.11 -38.93
N LEU A 11 -8.24 -42.82 -39.23
CA LEU A 11 -7.59 -41.79 -38.45
C LEU A 11 -8.46 -41.44 -37.24
N LEU A 12 -8.15 -41.99 -36.05
CA LEU A 12 -8.78 -41.59 -34.78
C LEU A 12 -8.24 -40.23 -34.36
N ILE A 13 -9.05 -39.17 -34.56
CA ILE A 13 -8.79 -37.85 -34.01
C ILE A 13 -9.18 -37.89 -32.54
N VAL A 14 -8.18 -37.97 -31.66
CA VAL A 14 -8.35 -37.79 -30.22
C VAL A 14 -8.49 -36.28 -29.94
N LEU A 15 -9.71 -35.81 -29.81
CA LEU A 15 -9.98 -34.46 -29.28
C LEU A 15 -9.62 -34.44 -27.78
N GLY A 16 -8.41 -33.99 -27.49
CA GLY A 16 -7.98 -33.71 -26.13
C GLY A 16 -8.75 -32.51 -25.56
N LEU A 17 -9.77 -32.79 -24.75
CA LEU A 17 -10.40 -31.79 -23.89
C LEU A 17 -9.35 -31.32 -22.87
N ALA A 18 -8.68 -30.20 -23.14
CA ALA A 18 -7.90 -29.49 -22.15
C ALA A 18 -8.85 -28.91 -21.10
N TRP A 19 -9.00 -29.61 -19.99
CA TRP A 19 -9.66 -29.08 -18.81
C TRP A 19 -8.74 -28.00 -18.23
N GLY A 20 -9.01 -26.74 -18.59
CA GLY A 20 -8.40 -25.61 -17.95
C GLY A 20 -8.73 -25.64 -16.46
N LEU A 21 -7.74 -25.93 -15.62
CA LEU A 21 -7.87 -25.76 -14.17
C LEU A 21 -8.21 -24.29 -13.93
N PRO A 22 -9.25 -23.97 -13.16
CA PRO A 22 -9.52 -22.58 -12.79
C PRO A 22 -8.28 -22.06 -12.07
N ALA A 23 -7.77 -20.90 -12.52
CA ALA A 23 -6.71 -20.22 -11.79
C ALA A 23 -7.18 -19.99 -10.36
N PRO A 24 -6.31 -20.20 -9.34
CA PRO A 24 -6.68 -19.93 -7.95
C PRO A 24 -7.15 -18.47 -7.86
N LEU A 25 -8.37 -18.27 -7.43
CA LEU A 25 -8.88 -16.95 -7.03
C LEU A 25 -8.07 -16.58 -5.78
N PHE A 26 -7.00 -15.81 -5.96
CA PHE A 26 -6.35 -15.12 -4.86
C PHE A 26 -7.35 -14.10 -4.35
N SER A 27 -8.10 -14.44 -3.29
CA SER A 27 -8.77 -13.42 -2.50
C SER A 27 -7.68 -12.60 -1.82
N ALA A 28 -7.80 -11.27 -1.88
CA ALA A 28 -6.87 -10.42 -1.14
C ALA A 28 -6.92 -10.79 0.35
N GLU A 29 -5.77 -10.74 1.03
CA GLU A 29 -5.69 -10.99 2.46
C GLU A 29 -6.42 -9.87 3.22
N ARG A 30 -7.06 -10.19 4.34
CA ARG A 30 -7.71 -9.15 5.17
C ARG A 30 -6.69 -8.15 5.70
N CYS A 31 -7.01 -6.87 5.66
CA CYS A 31 -6.08 -5.82 6.07
C CYS A 31 -5.61 -5.95 7.53
N GLU A 32 -6.43 -6.51 8.43
CA GLU A 32 -6.02 -6.79 9.81
C GLU A 32 -4.86 -7.79 9.88
N GLU A 33 -4.91 -8.84 9.05
CA GLU A 33 -3.85 -9.87 9.01
C GLU A 33 -2.58 -9.32 8.38
N VAL A 34 -2.71 -8.58 7.28
CA VAL A 34 -1.57 -7.88 6.65
C VAL A 34 -0.88 -6.96 7.65
N VAL A 35 -1.64 -6.13 8.38
CA VAL A 35 -1.09 -5.22 9.40
C VAL A 35 -0.36 -5.99 10.50
N LYS A 36 -0.97 -7.06 11.02
CA LYS A 36 -0.37 -7.88 12.07
C LYS A 36 0.93 -8.53 11.61
N ASN A 37 0.92 -9.16 10.42
CA ASN A 37 2.08 -9.84 9.84
C ASN A 37 3.22 -8.85 9.54
N LEU A 38 2.88 -7.71 8.93
CA LEU A 38 3.83 -6.64 8.65
C LEU A 38 4.48 -6.15 9.96
N ASN A 39 3.65 -5.91 10.98
CA ASN A 39 4.11 -5.38 12.26
C ASN A 39 5.04 -6.36 13.02
N GLN A 40 4.91 -7.67 12.82
CA GLN A 40 5.87 -8.65 13.38
C GLN A 40 7.31 -8.39 12.92
N ALA A 41 7.49 -7.94 11.68
CA ALA A 41 8.79 -7.68 11.07
C ALA A 41 9.31 -6.25 11.29
N LEU A 42 8.50 -5.34 11.87
CA LEU A 42 8.88 -3.95 12.11
C LEU A 42 9.46 -3.75 13.51
N HIS A 43 10.55 -3.00 13.60
CA HIS A 43 11.17 -2.56 14.85
C HIS A 43 11.63 -1.10 14.71
N PRO A 44 11.00 -0.15 15.43
CA PRO A 44 9.89 -0.28 16.38
C PRO A 44 8.54 -0.62 15.72
N LYS A 45 7.64 -1.21 16.49
CA LYS A 45 6.26 -1.53 16.06
C LYS A 45 5.47 -0.26 15.73
N ILE A 46 4.42 -0.41 14.92
CA ILE A 46 3.43 0.62 14.60
C ILE A 46 2.12 0.30 15.32
N ASP A 47 1.31 1.31 15.62
CA ASP A 47 -0.06 1.14 16.10
C ASP A 47 -0.90 0.45 15.01
N GLU A 48 -1.27 -0.80 15.24
CA GLU A 48 -1.98 -1.63 14.27
C GLU A 48 -3.35 -1.06 13.91
N LYS A 49 -4.04 -0.47 14.90
CA LYS A 49 -5.36 0.15 14.68
C LYS A 49 -5.26 1.37 13.77
N GLU A 50 -4.24 2.20 14.00
CA GLU A 50 -4.00 3.36 13.15
C GLU A 50 -3.66 2.94 11.72
N LEU A 51 -2.74 1.99 11.55
CA LEU A 51 -2.35 1.51 10.22
C LEU A 51 -3.53 0.87 9.49
N PHE A 52 -4.33 0.04 10.18
CA PHE A 52 -5.53 -0.55 9.61
C PHE A 52 -6.51 0.52 9.07
N VAL A 53 -6.82 1.55 9.88
CA VAL A 53 -7.71 2.65 9.45
C VAL A 53 -7.15 3.40 8.25
N VAL A 54 -5.84 3.61 8.20
CA VAL A 54 -5.18 4.24 7.05
C VAL A 54 -5.32 3.37 5.79
N LEU A 55 -5.02 2.08 5.89
CA LEU A 55 -5.13 1.15 4.75
C LEU A 55 -6.57 1.05 4.23
N LYS A 56 -7.55 0.99 5.14
CA LYS A 56 -8.97 0.96 4.77
C LYS A 56 -9.35 2.18 3.94
N VAL A 57 -9.04 3.39 4.38
CA VAL A 57 -9.38 4.61 3.64
C VAL A 57 -8.61 4.70 2.33
N LEU A 58 -7.35 4.27 2.28
CA LEU A 58 -6.59 4.20 1.03
C LEU A 58 -7.21 3.20 0.04
N ASN A 59 -7.74 2.06 0.50
CA ASN A 59 -8.47 1.11 -0.34
C ASN A 59 -9.76 1.71 -0.89
N GLU A 60 -10.57 2.30 -0.02
CA GLU A 60 -11.86 2.91 -0.40
C GLU A 60 -11.73 4.09 -1.37
N THR A 61 -10.53 4.65 -1.51
CA THR A 61 -10.28 5.86 -2.28
C THR A 61 -9.19 5.73 -3.35
N ASP A 62 -8.79 4.51 -3.69
CA ASP A 62 -7.71 4.25 -4.66
C ASP A 62 -6.46 5.10 -4.35
N ASN A 63 -6.03 5.09 -3.10
CA ASN A 63 -4.92 5.90 -2.58
C ASN A 63 -5.08 7.43 -2.72
N GLN A 64 -6.29 7.95 -2.95
CA GLN A 64 -6.50 9.39 -3.15
C GLN A 64 -6.64 10.17 -1.84
N ARG A 65 -7.09 9.55 -0.76
CA ARG A 65 -7.35 10.22 0.51
C ARG A 65 -6.78 9.46 1.70
N LEU A 66 -6.49 10.22 2.74
CA LEU A 66 -6.17 9.73 4.07
C LEU A 66 -7.37 9.94 5.02
N PRO A 67 -7.41 9.23 6.16
CA PRO A 67 -8.37 9.53 7.22
C PRO A 67 -8.39 11.02 7.62
N PRO A 68 -9.53 11.54 8.10
CA PRO A 68 -9.70 12.99 8.42
C PRO A 68 -8.76 13.55 9.49
N LYS A 69 -8.06 12.67 10.24
CA LYS A 69 -7.03 13.11 11.20
C LYS A 69 -5.80 13.70 10.52
N PHE A 70 -5.56 13.41 9.24
CA PHE A 70 -4.39 13.91 8.52
C PHE A 70 -4.64 15.26 7.91
N VAL A 71 -3.62 16.11 7.98
CA VAL A 71 -3.55 17.42 7.33
C VAL A 71 -2.20 17.58 6.65
N THR A 72 -2.15 18.25 5.50
CA THR A 72 -0.88 18.56 4.85
C THR A 72 -0.09 19.60 5.64
N LYS A 73 1.22 19.68 5.40
CA LYS A 73 2.07 20.73 5.98
C LYS A 73 1.55 22.14 5.65
N ASP A 74 1.02 22.32 4.43
CA ASP A 74 0.45 23.60 4.02
C ASP A 74 -0.84 23.94 4.79
N GLN A 75 -1.74 22.97 4.92
CA GLN A 75 -2.94 23.15 5.73
C GLN A 75 -2.62 23.44 7.20
N ALA A 76 -1.63 22.75 7.77
CA ALA A 76 -1.20 22.98 9.14
C ALA A 76 -0.60 24.39 9.31
N ARG A 77 0.22 24.87 8.35
CA ARG A 77 0.77 26.24 8.36
C ARG A 77 -0.32 27.31 8.29
N LYS A 78 -1.35 27.11 7.46
CA LYS A 78 -2.52 28.02 7.40
C LYS A 78 -3.28 28.11 8.73
N LEU A 79 -3.14 27.09 9.58
CA LEU A 79 -3.67 27.05 10.94
C LEU A 79 -2.67 27.53 12.01
N GLY A 80 -1.54 28.13 11.60
CA GLY A 80 -0.54 28.74 12.44
C GLY A 80 0.64 27.84 12.84
N TRP A 81 0.63 26.55 12.45
CA TRP A 81 1.72 25.64 12.79
C TRP A 81 3.03 26.04 12.13
N LYS A 82 4.11 25.94 12.91
CA LYS A 82 5.48 26.17 12.45
C LYS A 82 6.22 24.82 12.38
N PRO A 83 6.96 24.53 11.27
CA PRO A 83 7.76 23.32 11.17
C PRO A 83 8.71 23.15 12.36
N GLY A 84 8.77 21.94 12.90
CA GLY A 84 9.58 21.62 14.08
C GLY A 84 8.87 21.82 15.42
N SER A 85 7.75 22.56 15.47
CA SER A 85 6.95 22.70 16.69
C SER A 85 5.94 21.55 16.88
N ASN A 86 5.46 21.41 18.11
CA ASN A 86 4.39 20.45 18.45
C ASN A 86 3.11 20.82 17.72
N LEU A 87 2.63 19.91 16.83
CA LEU A 87 1.37 20.11 16.09
C LEU A 87 0.17 20.30 17.02
N TRP A 88 0.12 19.53 18.12
CA TRP A 88 -0.99 19.59 19.09
C TRP A 88 -0.93 20.79 20.05
N GLY A 89 0.11 21.61 19.97
CA GLY A 89 0.17 22.91 20.63
C GLY A 89 -0.73 23.97 20.02
N TYR A 90 -1.38 23.65 18.88
CA TYR A 90 -2.33 24.54 18.19
C TYR A 90 -3.72 23.92 18.29
N ASP A 91 -4.67 24.63 18.89
CA ASP A 91 -6.01 24.08 19.23
C ASP A 91 -6.70 23.39 18.06
N ARG A 92 -6.65 23.99 16.87
CA ARG A 92 -7.28 23.44 15.65
C ARG A 92 -6.55 22.23 15.06
N LEU A 93 -5.36 21.91 15.55
CA LEU A 93 -4.52 20.78 15.13
C LEU A 93 -4.39 19.70 16.20
N LYS A 94 -5.01 19.87 17.35
CA LYS A 94 -5.03 18.87 18.41
C LYS A 94 -5.64 17.57 17.88
N GLY A 95 -4.96 16.44 18.08
CA GLY A 95 -5.37 15.13 17.55
C GLY A 95 -5.07 14.91 16.06
N LYS A 96 -4.54 15.91 15.34
CA LYS A 96 -4.14 15.76 13.93
C LYS A 96 -2.75 15.18 13.77
N SER A 97 -2.48 14.65 12.60
CA SER A 97 -1.17 14.21 12.10
C SER A 97 -0.84 14.85 10.77
N ILE A 98 0.44 15.00 10.44
CA ILE A 98 0.84 15.46 9.11
C ILE A 98 0.73 14.29 8.11
N GLY A 99 0.09 14.54 6.98
CA GLY A 99 -0.01 13.55 5.89
C GLY A 99 -0.66 14.12 4.64
N GLY A 100 -0.38 13.46 3.50
CA GLY A 100 -0.87 13.84 2.18
C GLY A 100 0.10 14.71 1.36
N ASP A 101 1.22 15.12 1.94
CA ASP A 101 2.26 15.83 1.20
C ASP A 101 2.99 14.92 0.22
N VAL A 102 3.47 15.49 -0.89
CA VAL A 102 4.28 14.77 -1.87
C VAL A 102 5.61 14.35 -1.25
N PHE A 103 5.94 13.07 -1.41
CA PHE A 103 7.23 12.50 -1.05
C PHE A 103 8.14 12.45 -2.29
N GLY A 104 9.26 13.13 -2.24
CA GLY A 104 10.11 13.37 -3.42
C GLY A 104 10.96 12.18 -3.88
N ASN A 105 11.04 11.07 -3.13
CA ASN A 105 11.89 9.89 -3.42
C ASN A 105 13.30 10.25 -3.95
N ARG A 106 13.93 11.29 -3.39
CA ARG A 106 15.19 11.86 -3.91
C ARG A 106 16.36 10.88 -3.88
N GLU A 107 16.34 9.93 -2.95
CA GLU A 107 17.36 8.90 -2.82
C GLU A 107 17.10 7.67 -3.73
N GLY A 108 16.00 7.67 -4.48
CA GLY A 108 15.66 6.60 -5.41
C GLY A 108 15.39 5.24 -4.76
N LYS A 109 15.07 5.20 -3.47
CA LYS A 109 14.85 3.95 -2.71
C LYS A 109 13.53 3.26 -3.06
N LEU A 110 12.56 4.00 -3.57
CA LEU A 110 11.28 3.48 -4.01
C LEU A 110 11.24 3.39 -5.54
N PRO A 111 10.41 2.48 -6.09
CA PRO A 111 10.28 2.36 -7.53
C PRO A 111 9.98 3.71 -8.19
N ASN A 112 10.76 4.05 -9.21
CA ASN A 112 10.59 5.25 -10.03
C ASN A 112 9.49 5.03 -11.09
N GLY A 113 9.28 5.99 -11.96
CA GLY A 113 8.30 5.99 -13.02
C GLY A 113 7.46 7.27 -12.99
N LYS A 114 6.29 7.23 -13.60
CA LYS A 114 5.38 8.40 -13.64
C LYS A 114 4.54 8.59 -12.36
N ARG A 115 4.76 7.75 -11.34
CA ARG A 115 3.95 7.77 -10.12
C ARG A 115 4.28 8.92 -9.20
N VAL A 116 3.26 9.38 -8.51
CA VAL A 116 3.38 10.41 -7.46
C VAL A 116 3.33 9.71 -6.09
N TRP A 117 4.42 9.81 -5.35
CA TRP A 117 4.48 9.35 -3.97
C TRP A 117 3.99 10.42 -3.01
N ARG A 118 3.23 10.01 -2.00
CA ARG A 118 2.82 10.85 -0.88
C ARG A 118 3.18 10.18 0.44
N GLU A 119 3.25 10.97 1.51
CA GLU A 119 3.64 10.47 2.83
C GLU A 119 2.64 10.87 3.91
N ALA A 120 2.58 10.07 4.97
CA ALA A 120 1.84 10.41 6.18
C ALA A 120 2.56 9.90 7.43
N ASP A 121 2.54 10.70 8.49
CA ASP A 121 3.08 10.32 9.80
C ASP A 121 2.23 9.24 10.45
N LEU A 122 2.88 8.21 10.96
CA LEU A 122 2.23 7.20 11.79
C LEU A 122 2.63 7.37 13.26
N ASP A 123 1.73 6.97 14.15
CA ASP A 123 1.94 6.99 15.62
C ASP A 123 2.24 8.38 16.20
N TYR A 124 1.76 9.45 15.57
CA TYR A 124 1.95 10.79 16.13
C TYR A 124 1.02 10.98 17.34
N LYS A 125 1.63 11.26 18.49
CA LYS A 125 0.94 11.47 19.79
C LYS A 125 1.27 12.85 20.40
N GLY A 126 1.54 13.83 19.53
CA GLY A 126 2.02 15.16 19.97
C GLY A 126 3.54 15.24 20.11
N GLY A 127 4.06 16.42 20.45
CA GLY A 127 5.49 16.66 20.58
C GLY A 127 6.22 16.76 19.22
N ARG A 128 7.45 16.28 19.16
CA ARG A 128 8.21 16.21 17.88
C ARG A 128 7.69 15.08 17.03
N ARG A 129 7.64 15.30 15.72
CA ARG A 129 7.29 14.25 14.76
C ARG A 129 8.32 13.12 14.84
N GLY A 130 7.82 11.88 14.96
CA GLY A 130 8.63 10.68 15.00
C GLY A 130 9.18 10.28 13.62
N ALA A 131 9.73 9.07 13.50
CA ALA A 131 10.35 8.54 12.29
C ALA A 131 9.42 7.65 11.44
N LYS A 132 8.27 7.22 11.99
CA LYS A 132 7.36 6.28 11.33
C LYS A 132 6.49 6.96 10.28
N ARG A 133 6.45 6.38 9.08
CA ARG A 133 5.67 6.90 7.94
C ARG A 133 5.03 5.75 7.16
N ILE A 134 3.87 6.05 6.59
CA ILE A 134 3.42 5.35 5.40
C ILE A 134 3.72 6.25 4.19
N VAL A 135 4.28 5.66 3.14
CA VAL A 135 4.49 6.30 1.83
C VAL A 135 3.68 5.52 0.81
N TYR A 136 2.83 6.20 0.08
CA TYR A 136 1.87 5.57 -0.83
C TYR A 136 1.85 6.30 -2.17
N SER A 137 1.62 5.55 -3.25
CA SER A 137 1.60 6.08 -4.61
C SER A 137 0.19 6.13 -5.18
N ASP A 138 0.01 6.97 -6.19
CA ASP A 138 -1.24 7.10 -6.94
C ASP A 138 -1.59 5.88 -7.79
N ASP A 139 -0.66 4.95 -7.97
CA ASP A 139 -0.84 3.67 -8.69
C ASP A 139 -0.95 2.44 -7.77
N GLY A 140 -1.17 2.64 -6.46
CA GLY A 140 -1.57 1.59 -5.52
C GLY A 140 -0.46 1.03 -4.64
N LEU A 141 0.83 1.36 -4.85
CA LEU A 141 1.89 0.88 -3.98
C LEU A 141 1.88 1.58 -2.62
N ARG A 142 2.24 0.84 -1.58
CA ARG A 142 2.32 1.35 -0.21
C ARG A 142 3.55 0.80 0.48
N MET A 143 4.28 1.66 1.16
CA MET A 143 5.54 1.35 1.84
C MET A 143 5.50 1.89 3.27
N ILE A 144 6.05 1.15 4.21
CA ILE A 144 6.26 1.59 5.59
C ILE A 144 7.74 1.83 5.83
N THR A 145 8.05 2.92 6.51
CA THR A 145 9.34 3.16 7.13
C THR A 145 9.16 3.44 8.61
N VAL A 146 10.06 2.93 9.45
CA VAL A 146 10.07 3.17 10.90
C VAL A 146 11.35 3.86 11.37
N ASP A 147 12.25 4.15 10.44
CA ASP A 147 13.61 4.68 10.67
C ASP A 147 13.89 5.96 9.86
N HIS A 148 12.84 6.74 9.56
CA HIS A 148 12.91 8.00 8.84
C HIS A 148 13.53 7.84 7.44
N TYR A 149 12.90 6.96 6.63
CA TYR A 149 13.21 6.70 5.21
C TYR A 149 14.56 6.00 4.92
N LYS A 150 15.22 5.42 5.94
CA LYS A 150 16.43 4.63 5.73
C LYS A 150 16.11 3.31 5.05
N THR A 151 15.07 2.62 5.54
CA THR A 151 14.54 1.39 4.96
C THR A 151 13.04 1.48 4.72
N PHE A 152 12.56 0.66 3.79
CA PHE A 152 11.13 0.56 3.46
C PHE A 152 10.69 -0.90 3.46
N LYS A 153 9.49 -1.15 3.96
CA LYS A 153 8.79 -2.42 3.89
C LYS A 153 7.52 -2.24 3.07
N GLU A 154 7.36 -3.05 2.02
CA GLU A 154 6.14 -3.02 1.22
C GLU A 154 4.95 -3.54 2.04
N VAL A 155 3.80 -2.88 1.89
CA VAL A 155 2.51 -3.32 2.42
C VAL A 155 1.82 -4.13 1.35
N PRO A 156 1.60 -5.43 1.54
CA PRO A 156 0.86 -6.24 0.57
C PRO A 156 -0.53 -5.66 0.31
N PRO A 157 -1.11 -5.88 -0.88
CA PRO A 157 -2.51 -5.59 -1.13
C PRO A 157 -3.40 -6.32 -0.13
N CYS A 158 -4.46 -5.64 0.37
CA CYS A 158 -5.42 -6.20 1.31
C CYS A 158 -6.82 -5.62 1.09
N GLU A 159 -7.85 -6.28 1.62
CA GLU A 159 -9.26 -5.86 1.56
C GLU A 159 -9.99 -6.00 2.90
#